data_00b18f66b13b0db20d0e2937354bad72
#
_entry.id   00b18f66b13b0db20d0e2937354bad72
#
_cell.length_a   1.000
_cell.length_b   1.000
_cell.length_c   1.000
_cell.angle_alpha   90.00
_cell.angle_beta   90.00
_cell.angle_gamma   90.00
#
_symmetry.space_group_name_H-M   'P 1'
#
loop_
_entity.id
_entity.type
_entity.pdbx_description
1 polymer ?
#
loop_
_entity_poly.entity_id
_entity_poly.type
_entity_poly.pdbx_seq_one_letter_code
_entity_poly.pdbx_strand_id
1 'polypeptide(L)'
;MNDKYRWLRVAAVLVVVWLGCLAMTHAVAVIAREGEKAPVTSQQAALIATAVFPAINAKNVCLDTPLRITFASGPIVGDGEIQVLDASNDIVVETINVSVRIRSKSIGGLPNFNYYPIIINDHVASIYLSHALAYNTTYYVKIEAGAFKDRSGNPFTGFTNAEAWRFKTKAAPPVAGAKELVVAADGTGDFASVQGAIDFVPPGNKTPTTIFIRQGTYNEIIFFTGKDNLTILGEDRQKTIIAYANNDRFNNNAGGNPFAPGAPLPGTVPARSGAVYRRGLFLAHRVTNLTIANLTLHNTTPQGGSQAEALILNGTPRARAIITNVDLYSFQDTLQINGQAFVQNCYIEGDVDFMWGTGPSFFENCELKALRNGAYFTQIRNPISNHGYVFKNCTFEGAPGITGNFLSRIAPARFPASEVVLIDCLLTDAVGAVGWRLDQVNQPASEAPNVHYWEYNSHDSAGRPVDMSQRLVIARHLKLPDDGKSIANYGDPKFVLGDDWTPLLAPIITTQPASVSVSIGQKVILSASVAAVPAPKYQWQKSGRNITGAAQSVYAIGSVDSRDAGSYRVVISNIAGKVTSRVAKLTVVSARRRTGIPRLP
;
A
#
# COMPACT_ATOMS: atom_id res chain seq x y z
N MET A 1 2.81 0.74 -58.99
CA MET A 1 2.40 -0.55 -59.55
C MET A 1 1.96 -1.42 -58.40
N ASN A 2 0.66 -1.47 -58.25
CA ASN A 2 -0.24 -2.63 -58.07
C ASN A 2 0.24 -3.67 -57.04
N ASP A 3 -0.51 -4.13 -56.16
CA ASP A 3 -1.96 -4.24 -55.86
C ASP A 3 -2.16 -5.56 -55.07
N LYS A 4 -3.11 -5.56 -54.11
CA LYS A 4 -3.90 -6.70 -53.64
C LYS A 4 -3.28 -7.79 -52.74
N TYR A 5 -3.91 -7.95 -51.56
CA TYR A 5 -4.67 -9.11 -51.04
C TYR A 5 -5.24 -8.74 -49.68
N ARG A 6 -6.47 -8.55 -49.44
CA ARG A 6 -7.75 -9.29 -49.40
C ARG A 6 -7.80 -10.39 -48.31
N TRP A 7 -8.51 -10.05 -47.27
CA TRP A 7 -9.43 -10.76 -46.34
C TRP A 7 -9.42 -12.29 -46.27
N LEU A 8 -9.33 -12.83 -45.06
CA LEU A 8 -10.02 -14.06 -44.64
C LEU A 8 -10.50 -13.94 -43.18
N ARG A 9 -11.84 -14.02 -43.04
CA ARG A 9 -12.55 -14.22 -41.77
C ARG A 9 -12.50 -15.71 -41.42
N VAL A 10 -12.30 -16.06 -40.12
CA VAL A 10 -12.67 -17.38 -39.62
C VAL A 10 -13.62 -17.17 -38.43
N ALA A 11 -14.83 -17.69 -38.61
CA ALA A 11 -15.87 -17.75 -37.59
C ALA A 11 -15.61 -18.93 -36.65
N ALA A 12 -15.73 -18.71 -35.36
CA ALA A 12 -15.77 -19.77 -34.34
C ALA A 12 -17.23 -20.16 -34.07
N VAL A 13 -17.50 -21.45 -34.20
CA VAL A 13 -18.80 -22.10 -33.98
C VAL A 13 -18.94 -22.42 -32.48
N LEU A 14 -19.98 -21.90 -31.84
CA LEU A 14 -20.46 -22.33 -30.51
C LEU A 14 -21.53 -23.42 -30.72
N VAL A 15 -21.27 -24.61 -30.18
CA VAL A 15 -22.27 -25.70 -30.08
C VAL A 15 -22.92 -25.61 -28.71
N VAL A 16 -24.23 -25.33 -28.69
CA VAL A 16 -25.08 -25.50 -27.50
C VAL A 16 -26.04 -26.65 -27.77
N VAL A 17 -25.94 -27.70 -26.93
CA VAL A 17 -26.85 -28.84 -26.94
C VAL A 17 -28.10 -28.49 -26.15
N TRP A 18 -29.27 -28.51 -26.78
CA TRP A 18 -30.58 -28.49 -26.11
C TRP A 18 -31.28 -29.81 -26.38
N LEU A 19 -31.67 -30.50 -25.31
CA LEU A 19 -32.61 -31.61 -25.36
C LEU A 19 -33.99 -31.12 -24.91
N GLY A 20 -34.95 -31.38 -25.77
CA GLY A 20 -36.30 -30.90 -25.63
C GLY A 20 -37.23 -31.82 -24.84
N CYS A 21 -38.40 -31.30 -24.54
CA CYS A 21 -39.65 -32.09 -24.40
C CYS A 21 -40.81 -31.26 -24.88
N LEU A 22 -41.49 -31.78 -25.92
CA LEU A 22 -42.75 -31.31 -26.42
C LEU A 22 -43.89 -31.72 -25.46
N ALA A 23 -44.84 -30.84 -25.25
CA ALA A 23 -46.25 -31.20 -25.03
C ALA A 23 -47.16 -30.12 -25.61
N MET A 24 -47.92 -30.51 -26.62
CA MET A 24 -49.04 -29.75 -27.20
C MET A 24 -50.24 -29.81 -26.28
N THR A 25 -50.97 -28.71 -26.05
CA THR A 25 -52.41 -28.72 -25.87
C THR A 25 -53.04 -27.40 -26.33
N HIS A 26 -53.98 -27.54 -27.14
CA HIS A 26 -55.09 -26.78 -27.73
C HIS A 26 -55.45 -25.39 -27.15
N ALA A 27 -55.64 -24.47 -28.12
CA ALA A 27 -56.25 -23.16 -27.92
C ALA A 27 -57.76 -23.27 -27.69
N VAL A 28 -58.24 -22.55 -26.68
CA VAL A 28 -59.66 -22.12 -26.58
C VAL A 28 -59.64 -20.60 -26.42
N ALA A 29 -60.15 -19.91 -27.40
CA ALA A 29 -60.36 -18.47 -27.35
C ALA A 29 -61.53 -18.15 -26.43
N VAL A 30 -61.30 -17.38 -25.38
CA VAL A 30 -62.36 -16.71 -24.61
C VAL A 30 -62.14 -15.21 -24.74
N ILE A 31 -63.05 -14.55 -25.38
CA ILE A 31 -63.17 -13.09 -25.44
C ILE A 31 -63.60 -12.62 -24.04
N ALA A 32 -62.73 -11.96 -23.33
CA ALA A 32 -63.06 -11.24 -22.10
C ALA A 32 -62.84 -9.74 -22.33
N ARG A 33 -63.86 -8.99 -21.97
CA ARG A 33 -64.01 -7.54 -22.07
C ARG A 33 -62.83 -6.78 -21.47
N GLU A 34 -62.48 -5.68 -22.13
CA GLU A 34 -61.62 -4.61 -21.61
C GLU A 34 -62.18 -4.11 -20.25
N GLY A 35 -61.45 -4.46 -19.17
CA GLY A 35 -61.53 -3.79 -17.90
C GLY A 35 -60.32 -2.84 -17.80
N GLU A 36 -60.58 -1.56 -17.60
CA GLU A 36 -59.59 -0.53 -17.32
C GLU A 36 -58.59 -1.04 -16.26
N LYS A 37 -57.35 -1.27 -16.69
CA LYS A 37 -56.23 -1.41 -15.76
C LYS A 37 -55.92 -0.01 -15.22
N ALA A 38 -56.25 0.23 -13.95
CA ALA A 38 -55.65 1.32 -13.21
C ALA A 38 -54.12 1.27 -13.40
N PRO A 39 -53.46 2.40 -13.59
CA PRO A 39 -51.99 2.42 -13.72
C PRO A 39 -51.43 1.89 -12.39
N VAL A 40 -50.79 0.70 -12.45
CA VAL A 40 -49.90 0.24 -11.39
C VAL A 40 -48.68 1.18 -11.48
N THR A 41 -48.72 2.26 -10.74
CA THR A 41 -47.53 3.02 -10.42
C THR A 41 -46.65 2.06 -9.64
N SER A 42 -45.73 1.39 -10.33
CA SER A 42 -44.61 0.76 -9.66
C SER A 42 -43.89 1.86 -8.90
N GLN A 43 -44.12 1.92 -7.60
CA GLN A 43 -43.29 2.78 -6.75
C GLN A 43 -41.87 2.33 -6.93
N GLN A 44 -41.11 3.14 -7.69
CA GLN A 44 -39.72 2.89 -7.97
C GLN A 44 -39.00 2.83 -6.62
N ALA A 45 -38.43 1.67 -6.28
CA ALA A 45 -37.84 1.47 -4.96
C ALA A 45 -36.64 2.41 -4.80
N ALA A 46 -36.74 3.35 -3.87
CA ALA A 46 -35.66 4.31 -3.59
C ALA A 46 -34.38 3.61 -3.12
N LEU A 47 -33.22 4.15 -3.46
CA LEU A 47 -31.95 3.71 -2.89
C LEU A 47 -31.95 3.99 -1.38
N ILE A 48 -31.73 2.95 -0.55
CA ILE A 48 -31.85 3.01 0.91
C ILE A 48 -30.46 3.04 1.55
N ALA A 49 -30.19 4.06 2.38
CA ALA A 49 -29.05 4.07 3.29
C ALA A 49 -29.33 3.15 4.49
N THR A 50 -28.43 2.22 4.78
CA THR A 50 -28.55 1.25 5.88
C THR A 50 -27.72 1.64 7.09
N ALA A 51 -26.63 2.39 6.90
CA ALA A 51 -25.79 2.90 7.97
C ALA A 51 -25.04 4.17 7.53
N VAL A 52 -24.62 4.96 8.50
CA VAL A 52 -23.73 6.10 8.32
C VAL A 52 -22.56 6.03 9.29
N PHE A 53 -21.42 6.59 8.88
CA PHE A 53 -20.26 6.76 9.73
C PHE A 53 -19.69 8.18 9.55
N PRO A 54 -19.46 8.95 10.65
CA PRO A 54 -19.73 8.58 12.05
C PRO A 54 -21.20 8.24 12.29
N ALA A 55 -21.49 7.38 13.26
CA ALA A 55 -22.86 7.02 13.61
C ALA A 55 -23.66 8.27 14.06
N ILE A 56 -24.97 8.23 13.91
CA ILE A 56 -25.86 9.33 14.37
C ILE A 56 -25.63 9.55 15.87
N ASN A 57 -25.45 10.81 16.28
CA ASN A 57 -25.14 11.24 17.64
C ASN A 57 -23.80 10.71 18.20
N ALA A 58 -22.88 10.24 17.34
CA ALA A 58 -21.54 9.86 17.75
C ALA A 58 -20.83 11.04 18.42
N LYS A 59 -20.02 10.74 19.44
CA LYS A 59 -19.17 11.69 20.16
C LYS A 59 -17.70 11.31 19.98
N ASN A 60 -16.82 12.25 20.21
CA ASN A 60 -15.36 12.06 20.08
C ASN A 60 -14.93 11.64 18.67
N VAL A 61 -15.60 12.14 17.64
CA VAL A 61 -15.26 11.88 16.23
C VAL A 61 -13.96 12.59 15.88
N CYS A 62 -13.03 11.91 15.19
CA CYS A 62 -11.80 12.52 14.70
C CYS A 62 -12.12 13.60 13.65
N LEU A 63 -11.34 14.68 13.66
CA LEU A 63 -11.59 15.86 12.82
C LEU A 63 -11.43 15.58 11.32
N ASP A 64 -10.59 14.61 11.01
CA ASP A 64 -10.17 14.15 9.68
C ASP A 64 -10.95 12.92 9.19
N THR A 65 -12.05 12.59 9.88
CA THR A 65 -12.87 11.41 9.56
C THR A 65 -13.55 11.55 8.20
N PRO A 66 -13.31 10.62 7.25
CA PRO A 66 -14.14 10.50 6.06
C PRO A 66 -15.59 10.15 6.45
N LEU A 67 -16.57 10.87 5.91
CA LEU A 67 -17.98 10.54 6.09
C LEU A 67 -18.33 9.36 5.19
N ARG A 68 -19.07 8.37 5.69
CA ARG A 68 -19.44 7.18 4.91
C ARG A 68 -20.93 6.87 5.02
N ILE A 69 -21.50 6.48 3.89
CA ILE A 69 -22.88 5.98 3.81
C ILE A 69 -22.82 4.57 3.25
N THR A 70 -23.38 3.61 3.97
CA THR A 70 -23.61 2.26 3.46
C THR A 70 -25.01 2.15 2.93
N PHE A 71 -25.17 1.67 1.72
CA PHE A 71 -26.45 1.48 1.05
C PHE A 71 -26.84 -0.01 0.97
N ALA A 72 -28.11 -0.27 0.80
CA ALA A 72 -28.63 -1.62 0.59
C ALA A 72 -28.18 -2.24 -0.74
N SER A 73 -27.90 -1.40 -1.75
CA SER A 73 -27.35 -1.78 -3.06
C SER A 73 -26.23 -0.83 -3.46
N GLY A 74 -25.39 -1.23 -4.42
CA GLY A 74 -24.26 -0.42 -4.86
C GLY A 74 -24.71 0.91 -5.45
N PRO A 75 -24.34 2.07 -4.83
CA PRO A 75 -24.71 3.39 -5.32
C PRO A 75 -23.86 3.80 -6.51
N ILE A 76 -24.38 4.76 -7.28
CA ILE A 76 -23.62 5.60 -8.20
C ILE A 76 -23.79 7.07 -7.78
N VAL A 77 -22.81 7.90 -8.12
CA VAL A 77 -22.91 9.35 -7.89
C VAL A 77 -23.95 9.93 -8.86
N GLY A 78 -24.93 10.62 -8.33
CA GLY A 78 -25.97 11.34 -9.07
C GLY A 78 -25.67 12.83 -9.22
N ASP A 79 -26.69 13.67 -8.89
CA ASP A 79 -26.63 15.13 -8.97
C ASP A 79 -27.12 15.73 -7.66
N GLY A 80 -26.58 16.89 -7.26
CA GLY A 80 -26.95 17.61 -6.04
C GLY A 80 -25.77 17.93 -5.15
N GLU A 81 -26.05 18.35 -3.93
CA GLU A 81 -25.05 18.79 -2.97
C GLU A 81 -25.05 17.96 -1.67
N ILE A 82 -23.86 17.87 -1.11
CA ILE A 82 -23.64 17.41 0.27
C ILE A 82 -23.08 18.61 1.04
N GLN A 83 -23.70 18.94 2.16
CA GLN A 83 -23.29 20.05 3.02
C GLN A 83 -23.00 19.53 4.43
N VAL A 84 -21.90 20.04 5.03
CA VAL A 84 -21.60 19.86 6.46
C VAL A 84 -21.81 21.21 7.14
N LEU A 85 -22.61 21.23 8.19
CA LEU A 85 -23.01 22.46 8.88
C LEU A 85 -22.66 22.38 10.37
N ASP A 86 -22.22 23.50 10.94
CA ASP A 86 -22.09 23.68 12.39
C ASP A 86 -23.48 23.76 13.01
N ALA A 87 -23.80 22.85 13.91
CA ALA A 87 -25.14 22.75 14.53
C ALA A 87 -25.46 23.84 15.55
N SER A 88 -24.50 24.70 15.89
CA SER A 88 -24.70 25.80 16.83
C SER A 88 -25.26 27.06 16.17
N ASN A 89 -25.05 27.21 14.84
CA ASN A 89 -25.36 28.45 14.12
C ASN A 89 -25.82 28.22 12.67
N ASP A 90 -25.94 26.96 12.23
CA ASP A 90 -26.31 26.54 10.88
C ASP A 90 -25.37 27.05 9.75
N ILE A 91 -24.13 27.45 10.11
CA ILE A 91 -23.14 27.85 9.11
C ILE A 91 -22.62 26.63 8.35
N VAL A 92 -22.69 26.71 7.01
CA VAL A 92 -22.11 25.69 6.13
C VAL A 92 -20.59 25.79 6.18
N VAL A 93 -19.92 24.74 6.63
CA VAL A 93 -18.45 24.65 6.70
C VAL A 93 -17.84 23.93 5.49
N GLU A 94 -18.61 23.08 4.81
CA GLU A 94 -18.18 22.41 3.57
C GLU A 94 -19.39 22.18 2.67
N THR A 95 -19.22 22.43 1.36
CA THR A 95 -20.19 22.07 0.32
C THR A 95 -19.49 21.25 -0.75
N ILE A 96 -20.04 20.08 -1.07
CA ILE A 96 -19.58 19.20 -2.12
C ILE A 96 -20.69 19.05 -3.16
N ASN A 97 -20.52 19.68 -4.33
CA ASN A 97 -21.34 19.37 -5.49
C ASN A 97 -20.89 18.00 -6.04
N VAL A 98 -21.77 17.01 -5.99
CA VAL A 98 -21.43 15.62 -6.30
C VAL A 98 -21.13 15.39 -7.79
N SER A 99 -21.60 16.27 -8.68
CA SER A 99 -21.28 16.20 -10.11
C SER A 99 -19.84 16.64 -10.42
N VAL A 100 -19.19 17.36 -9.48
CA VAL A 100 -17.76 17.73 -9.58
C VAL A 100 -16.90 16.58 -9.09
N ARG A 101 -16.50 15.71 -10.02
CA ARG A 101 -15.76 14.46 -9.73
C ARG A 101 -14.37 14.66 -9.14
N ILE A 102 -13.72 15.78 -9.45
CA ILE A 102 -12.35 16.09 -9.02
C ILE A 102 -12.37 17.49 -8.39
N ARG A 103 -11.84 17.59 -7.19
CA ARG A 103 -11.61 18.84 -6.47
C ARG A 103 -10.13 18.97 -6.12
N SER A 104 -9.71 20.15 -5.68
CA SER A 104 -8.35 20.39 -5.20
C SER A 104 -8.36 20.77 -3.72
N LYS A 105 -7.32 20.32 -3.00
CA LYS A 105 -7.08 20.69 -1.59
C LYS A 105 -5.59 20.84 -1.29
N SER A 106 -5.26 21.38 -0.14
CA SER A 106 -3.90 21.34 0.40
C SER A 106 -3.67 20.01 1.12
N ILE A 107 -2.50 19.39 0.92
CA ILE A 107 -2.05 18.20 1.65
C ILE A 107 -0.65 18.51 2.18
N GLY A 108 -0.42 18.32 3.48
CA GLY A 108 0.86 18.61 4.12
C GLY A 108 1.36 20.04 3.91
N GLY A 109 0.45 21.00 3.80
CA GLY A 109 0.75 22.41 3.55
C GLY A 109 1.03 22.77 2.08
N LEU A 110 1.08 21.81 1.16
CA LEU A 110 1.27 22.06 -0.27
C LEU A 110 -0.11 22.16 -0.95
N PRO A 111 -0.46 23.30 -1.62
CA PRO A 111 -1.76 23.49 -2.24
C PRO A 111 -1.91 22.72 -3.55
N ASN A 112 -3.14 22.67 -4.06
CA ASN A 112 -3.50 22.21 -5.41
C ASN A 112 -3.22 20.71 -5.66
N PHE A 113 -3.42 19.84 -4.66
CA PHE A 113 -3.58 18.40 -4.92
C PHE A 113 -4.99 18.12 -5.39
N ASN A 114 -5.13 17.49 -6.52
CA ASN A 114 -6.41 16.94 -6.97
C ASN A 114 -6.77 15.71 -6.14
N TYR A 115 -8.05 15.58 -5.83
CA TYR A 115 -8.60 14.45 -5.11
C TYR A 115 -10.04 14.14 -5.54
N TYR A 116 -10.49 12.93 -5.32
CA TYR A 116 -11.88 12.53 -5.50
C TYR A 116 -12.66 12.80 -4.20
N PRO A 117 -13.61 13.76 -4.20
CA PRO A 117 -14.40 14.05 -2.99
C PRO A 117 -15.32 12.91 -2.60
N ILE A 118 -15.68 12.04 -3.54
CA ILE A 118 -16.50 10.85 -3.32
C ILE A 118 -15.83 9.65 -3.95
N ILE A 119 -15.63 8.60 -3.14
CA ILE A 119 -15.13 7.29 -3.59
C ILE A 119 -16.17 6.25 -3.23
N ILE A 120 -16.60 5.47 -4.23
CA ILE A 120 -17.56 4.39 -4.04
C ILE A 120 -16.82 3.07 -4.11
N ASN A 121 -16.95 2.28 -3.04
CA ASN A 121 -16.45 0.91 -2.96
C ASN A 121 -17.64 0.01 -2.60
N ASP A 122 -18.05 -0.84 -3.54
CA ASP A 122 -19.20 -1.73 -3.42
C ASP A 122 -20.47 -0.98 -2.97
N HIS A 123 -20.95 -1.18 -1.76
CA HIS A 123 -22.15 -0.56 -1.18
C HIS A 123 -21.86 0.72 -0.39
N VAL A 124 -20.59 1.14 -0.28
CA VAL A 124 -20.18 2.27 0.55
C VAL A 124 -19.77 3.46 -0.28
N ALA A 125 -20.40 4.61 -0.07
CA ALA A 125 -19.93 5.91 -0.53
C ALA A 125 -19.14 6.59 0.58
N SER A 126 -17.84 6.84 0.34
CA SER A 126 -16.96 7.60 1.23
C SER A 126 -16.81 9.03 0.71
N ILE A 127 -17.05 9.98 1.60
CA ILE A 127 -17.06 11.42 1.31
C ILE A 127 -15.87 12.05 2.03
N TYR A 128 -14.98 12.68 1.28
CA TYR A 128 -13.73 13.28 1.76
C TYR A 128 -13.85 14.80 1.76
N LEU A 129 -13.71 15.40 2.93
CA LEU A 129 -13.75 16.85 3.09
C LEU A 129 -12.44 17.49 2.57
N SER A 130 -12.52 18.76 2.19
CA SER A 130 -11.36 19.52 1.72
C SER A 130 -10.42 19.94 2.85
N HIS A 131 -10.91 20.00 4.08
CA HIS A 131 -10.19 20.37 5.30
C HIS A 131 -10.71 19.59 6.51
N ALA A 132 -9.91 19.56 7.59
CA ALA A 132 -10.32 18.97 8.85
C ALA A 132 -11.38 19.84 9.55
N LEU A 133 -12.28 19.19 10.30
CA LEU A 133 -13.28 19.87 11.12
C LEU A 133 -12.65 20.52 12.37
N ALA A 134 -13.38 21.37 13.09
CA ALA A 134 -12.93 21.99 14.34
C ALA A 134 -13.14 21.03 15.54
N TYR A 135 -12.34 21.19 16.59
CA TYR A 135 -12.50 20.49 17.86
C TYR A 135 -13.75 20.96 18.61
N ASN A 136 -14.29 20.09 19.47
CA ASN A 136 -15.42 20.35 20.37
C ASN A 136 -16.68 20.89 19.70
N THR A 137 -16.87 20.65 18.42
CA THR A 137 -17.96 21.17 17.61
C THR A 137 -18.93 20.06 17.22
N THR A 138 -20.23 20.37 17.25
CA THR A 138 -21.28 19.47 16.77
C THR A 138 -21.62 19.85 15.33
N TYR A 139 -21.54 18.86 14.44
CA TYR A 139 -21.89 19.02 13.03
C TYR A 139 -23.09 18.16 12.68
N TYR A 140 -23.78 18.56 11.60
CA TYR A 140 -24.74 17.72 10.92
C TYR A 140 -24.54 17.77 9.41
N VAL A 141 -25.00 16.73 8.73
CA VAL A 141 -24.80 16.56 7.29
C VAL A 141 -26.15 16.61 6.60
N LYS A 142 -26.28 17.50 5.62
CA LYS A 142 -27.38 17.55 4.65
C LYS A 142 -26.95 16.91 3.35
N ILE A 143 -27.81 16.14 2.73
CA ILE A 143 -27.61 15.51 1.44
C ILE A 143 -28.87 15.71 0.63
N GLU A 144 -28.75 16.34 -0.53
CA GLU A 144 -29.88 16.53 -1.43
C GLU A 144 -30.38 15.22 -2.03
N ALA A 145 -31.68 15.15 -2.30
CA ALA A 145 -32.27 14.04 -2.99
C ALA A 145 -31.62 13.86 -4.38
N GLY A 146 -31.27 12.61 -4.71
CA GLY A 146 -30.62 12.32 -5.99
C GLY A 146 -29.10 12.47 -6.01
N ALA A 147 -28.45 12.95 -4.93
CA ALA A 147 -26.98 12.98 -4.82
C ALA A 147 -26.34 11.59 -5.04
N PHE A 148 -27.07 10.55 -4.68
CA PHE A 148 -26.75 9.15 -5.01
C PHE A 148 -27.96 8.49 -5.67
N LYS A 149 -27.70 7.54 -6.58
CA LYS A 149 -28.70 6.74 -7.28
C LYS A 149 -28.24 5.28 -7.29
N ASP A 150 -29.17 4.33 -7.39
CA ASP A 150 -28.79 2.98 -7.74
C ASP A 150 -28.48 2.85 -9.25
N ARG A 151 -28.04 1.67 -9.68
CA ARG A 151 -27.72 1.42 -11.10
C ARG A 151 -28.95 1.46 -12.03
N SER A 152 -30.15 1.37 -11.48
CA SER A 152 -31.42 1.52 -12.21
C SER A 152 -31.89 2.96 -12.29
N GLY A 153 -31.15 3.90 -11.67
CA GLY A 153 -31.49 5.33 -11.64
C GLY A 153 -32.42 5.75 -10.50
N ASN A 154 -32.79 4.84 -9.58
CA ASN A 154 -33.61 5.19 -8.42
C ASN A 154 -32.84 6.08 -7.45
N PRO A 155 -33.38 7.26 -7.07
CA PRO A 155 -32.65 8.20 -6.26
C PRO A 155 -32.64 7.80 -4.76
N PHE A 156 -31.56 8.18 -4.08
CA PHE A 156 -31.54 8.31 -2.64
C PHE A 156 -32.33 9.57 -2.24
N THR A 157 -33.17 9.47 -1.22
CA THR A 157 -34.02 10.59 -0.78
C THR A 157 -33.26 11.72 -0.08
N GLY A 158 -31.99 11.46 0.29
CA GLY A 158 -31.16 12.44 0.99
C GLY A 158 -31.36 12.48 2.50
N PHE A 159 -30.67 13.42 3.14
CA PHE A 159 -30.83 13.82 4.55
C PHE A 159 -31.11 15.32 4.60
N THR A 160 -32.31 15.71 5.00
CA THR A 160 -32.77 17.11 4.90
C THR A 160 -32.84 17.85 6.24
N ASN A 161 -32.89 17.11 7.37
CA ASN A 161 -32.97 17.69 8.71
C ASN A 161 -31.69 17.49 9.52
N ALA A 162 -31.48 18.35 10.54
CA ALA A 162 -30.28 18.35 11.37
C ALA A 162 -30.10 17.09 12.25
N GLU A 163 -31.16 16.31 12.48
CA GLU A 163 -31.11 15.12 13.32
C GLU A 163 -30.84 13.83 12.50
N ALA A 164 -30.99 13.89 11.17
CA ALA A 164 -30.83 12.73 10.30
C ALA A 164 -29.40 12.17 10.31
N TRP A 165 -28.39 13.05 10.40
CA TRP A 165 -27.01 12.65 10.53
C TRP A 165 -26.19 13.71 11.27
N ARG A 166 -26.06 13.56 12.57
CA ARG A 166 -25.41 14.50 13.48
C ARG A 166 -24.34 13.81 14.29
N PHE A 167 -23.22 14.50 14.57
CA PHE A 167 -22.13 13.97 15.39
C PHE A 167 -21.34 15.11 16.05
N LYS A 168 -20.56 14.80 17.10
CA LYS A 168 -19.69 15.75 17.79
C LYS A 168 -18.23 15.31 17.70
N THR A 169 -17.36 16.24 17.33
CA THR A 169 -15.92 16.02 17.24
C THR A 169 -15.24 15.91 18.62
N LYS A 170 -13.99 15.43 18.65
CA LYS A 170 -13.14 15.36 19.84
C LYS A 170 -13.02 16.72 20.50
N ALA A 171 -12.90 16.71 21.83
CA ALA A 171 -12.85 17.95 22.61
C ALA A 171 -11.54 18.73 22.44
N ALA A 172 -10.42 18.04 22.23
CA ALA A 172 -9.09 18.62 22.12
C ALA A 172 -8.15 17.73 21.28
N PRO A 173 -7.07 18.30 20.73
CA PRO A 173 -6.03 17.53 20.06
C PRO A 173 -5.28 16.59 21.02
N PRO A 174 -4.50 15.63 20.51
CA PRO A 174 -3.52 14.90 21.29
C PRO A 174 -2.54 15.85 21.98
N VAL A 175 -1.84 15.36 22.99
CA VAL A 175 -0.83 16.16 23.71
C VAL A 175 0.31 16.52 22.75
N ALA A 176 0.69 17.79 22.75
CA ALA A 176 1.81 18.26 21.93
C ALA A 176 3.10 17.50 22.28
N GLY A 177 3.84 17.03 21.27
CA GLY A 177 5.05 16.24 21.46
C GLY A 177 4.80 14.79 21.89
N ALA A 178 3.59 14.26 21.71
CA ALA A 178 3.28 12.84 21.90
C ALA A 178 4.28 11.97 21.12
N LYS A 179 4.81 10.94 21.79
CA LYS A 179 5.75 10.00 21.15
C LYS A 179 5.06 8.94 20.29
N GLU A 180 3.77 8.76 20.48
CA GLU A 180 2.93 7.86 19.71
C GLU A 180 1.60 8.56 19.40
N LEU A 181 1.17 8.42 18.16
CA LEU A 181 -0.13 8.84 17.63
C LEU A 181 -0.80 7.63 17.01
N VAL A 182 -2.07 7.39 17.31
CA VAL A 182 -2.81 6.25 16.81
C VAL A 182 -3.75 6.70 15.69
N VAL A 183 -3.63 6.06 14.53
CA VAL A 183 -4.56 6.23 13.40
C VAL A 183 -5.48 5.01 13.32
N ALA A 184 -6.78 5.24 13.20
CA ALA A 184 -7.76 4.17 13.06
C ALA A 184 -8.92 4.59 12.14
N ALA A 185 -9.12 3.87 11.04
CA ALA A 185 -10.16 4.15 10.06
C ALA A 185 -11.60 4.02 10.62
N ASP A 186 -11.75 3.34 11.75
CA ASP A 186 -13.01 3.20 12.50
C ASP A 186 -13.26 4.36 13.48
N GLY A 187 -12.38 5.38 13.51
CA GLY A 187 -12.49 6.57 14.35
C GLY A 187 -12.08 6.37 15.81
N THR A 188 -11.59 5.20 16.21
CA THR A 188 -11.17 4.90 17.59
C THR A 188 -9.75 5.37 17.93
N GLY A 189 -8.97 5.81 16.93
CA GLY A 189 -7.62 6.38 17.09
C GLY A 189 -7.63 7.85 17.52
N ASP A 190 -6.44 8.46 17.56
CA ASP A 190 -6.29 9.91 17.69
C ASP A 190 -6.73 10.62 16.42
N PHE A 191 -6.48 9.99 15.27
CA PHE A 191 -6.83 10.42 13.93
C PHE A 191 -7.54 9.30 13.17
N ALA A 192 -8.33 9.66 12.16
CA ALA A 192 -8.97 8.70 11.26
C ALA A 192 -8.22 8.57 9.93
N SER A 193 -7.25 9.46 9.65
CA SER A 193 -6.40 9.45 8.47
C SER A 193 -4.91 9.49 8.85
N VAL A 194 -4.08 8.92 8.00
CA VAL A 194 -2.61 8.92 8.17
C VAL A 194 -2.07 10.34 7.95
N GLN A 195 -2.61 11.06 6.95
CA GLN A 195 -2.21 12.44 6.70
C GLN A 195 -2.53 13.35 7.88
N GLY A 196 -3.68 13.18 8.53
CA GLY A 196 -4.06 13.95 9.72
C GLY A 196 -3.08 13.79 10.88
N ALA A 197 -2.64 12.56 11.14
CA ALA A 197 -1.62 12.28 12.15
C ALA A 197 -0.25 12.89 11.78
N ILE A 198 0.14 12.78 10.52
CA ILE A 198 1.38 13.40 10.01
C ILE A 198 1.30 14.94 10.12
N ASP A 199 0.18 15.54 9.79
CA ASP A 199 0.01 16.99 9.84
C ASP A 199 0.11 17.53 11.28
N PHE A 200 -0.29 16.76 12.26
CA PHE A 200 -0.15 17.12 13.68
C PHE A 200 1.31 17.21 14.13
N VAL A 201 2.24 16.45 13.55
CA VAL A 201 3.67 16.54 13.87
C VAL A 201 4.24 17.83 13.26
N PRO A 202 4.90 18.70 14.06
CA PRO A 202 5.44 19.96 13.55
C PRO A 202 6.63 19.75 12.59
N PRO A 203 6.86 20.66 11.65
CA PRO A 203 8.10 20.69 10.87
C PRO A 203 9.33 20.82 11.78
N GLY A 204 10.44 20.21 11.38
CA GLY A 204 11.69 20.19 12.16
C GLY A 204 11.59 19.40 13.46
N ASN A 205 10.68 18.44 13.54
CA ASN A 205 10.48 17.58 14.72
C ASN A 205 11.79 16.94 15.18
N LYS A 206 12.14 17.13 16.44
CA LYS A 206 13.34 16.53 17.08
C LYS A 206 13.01 15.29 17.92
N THR A 207 11.75 15.13 18.28
CA THR A 207 11.28 14.01 19.11
C THR A 207 10.94 12.83 18.22
N PRO A 208 11.53 11.64 18.41
CA PRO A 208 11.08 10.44 17.71
C PRO A 208 9.59 10.20 17.97
N THR A 209 8.81 10.18 16.89
CA THR A 209 7.35 10.03 16.96
C THR A 209 6.92 8.84 16.13
N THR A 210 6.19 7.92 16.73
CA THR A 210 5.56 6.79 16.04
C THR A 210 4.13 7.13 15.68
N ILE A 211 3.77 7.01 14.41
CA ILE A 211 2.40 7.03 13.93
C ILE A 211 1.99 5.57 13.73
N PHE A 212 1.26 5.04 14.70
CA PHE A 212 0.77 3.67 14.68
C PHE A 212 -0.57 3.60 13.97
N ILE A 213 -0.62 2.86 12.85
CA ILE A 213 -1.78 2.77 11.96
C ILE A 213 -2.44 1.42 12.17
N ARG A 214 -3.67 1.42 12.68
CA ARG A 214 -4.46 0.19 12.85
C ARG A 214 -4.85 -0.42 11.50
N GLN A 215 -5.22 -1.69 11.52
CA GLN A 215 -5.75 -2.38 10.35
C GLN A 215 -6.91 -1.58 9.75
N GLY A 216 -6.92 -1.49 8.43
CA GLY A 216 -7.92 -0.74 7.67
C GLY A 216 -7.38 -0.30 6.32
N THR A 217 -8.30 0.15 5.46
CA THR A 217 -7.95 0.76 4.18
C THR A 217 -8.12 2.27 4.27
N TYR A 218 -7.05 3.00 4.01
CA TYR A 218 -6.96 4.46 4.03
C TYR A 218 -6.85 4.97 2.60
N ASN A 219 -7.95 5.52 2.07
CA ASN A 219 -7.99 6.04 0.70
C ASN A 219 -7.54 7.50 0.68
N GLU A 220 -6.25 7.73 0.68
CA GLU A 220 -5.68 9.07 0.79
C GLU A 220 -4.32 9.18 0.10
N ILE A 221 -3.96 10.40 -0.32
CA ILE A 221 -2.63 10.77 -0.77
C ILE A 221 -1.87 11.31 0.43
N ILE A 222 -0.66 10.84 0.65
CA ILE A 222 0.21 11.28 1.72
C ILE A 222 1.31 12.18 1.16
N PHE A 223 1.40 13.39 1.71
CA PHE A 223 2.50 14.30 1.45
C PHE A 223 2.93 15.01 2.73
N PHE A 224 4.23 15.05 2.98
CA PHE A 224 4.81 15.86 4.05
C PHE A 224 6.24 16.29 3.72
N THR A 225 6.67 17.40 4.33
CA THR A 225 8.01 17.96 4.12
C THR A 225 8.62 18.41 5.45
N GLY A 226 9.94 18.17 5.61
CA GLY A 226 10.70 18.63 6.76
C GLY A 226 10.24 18.10 8.12
N LYS A 227 9.58 16.95 8.16
CA LYS A 227 9.13 16.28 9.40
C LYS A 227 10.00 15.06 9.65
N ASP A 228 11.03 15.24 10.46
CA ASP A 228 12.06 14.24 10.74
C ASP A 228 11.69 13.30 11.89
N ASN A 229 12.47 12.23 12.06
CA ASN A 229 12.38 11.29 13.18
C ASN A 229 11.00 10.63 13.31
N LEU A 230 10.39 10.28 12.17
CA LEU A 230 9.08 9.63 12.13
C LEU A 230 9.21 8.12 11.91
N THR A 231 8.39 7.36 12.65
CA THR A 231 8.12 5.96 12.36
C THR A 231 6.66 5.81 11.96
N ILE A 232 6.41 5.45 10.70
CA ILE A 232 5.09 5.12 10.15
C ILE A 232 4.95 3.61 10.25
N LEU A 233 4.13 3.14 11.17
CA LEU A 233 4.05 1.74 11.57
C LEU A 233 2.65 1.20 11.41
N GLY A 234 2.45 0.26 10.48
CA GLY A 234 1.21 -0.48 10.35
C GLY A 234 1.05 -1.59 11.39
N GLU A 235 -0.17 -1.83 11.82
CA GLU A 235 -0.50 -2.94 12.73
C GLU A 235 -0.29 -4.30 12.05
N ASP A 236 -0.59 -4.41 10.75
CA ASP A 236 -0.46 -5.64 9.97
C ASP A 236 -0.08 -5.30 8.52
N ARG A 237 0.96 -5.95 7.99
CA ARG A 237 1.51 -5.68 6.66
C ARG A 237 0.46 -5.72 5.56
N GLN A 238 -0.45 -6.71 5.59
CA GLN A 238 -1.42 -6.96 4.52
C GLN A 238 -2.79 -6.32 4.79
N LYS A 239 -3.06 -5.88 6.02
CA LYS A 239 -4.36 -5.33 6.42
C LYS A 239 -4.32 -3.84 6.78
N THR A 240 -3.12 -3.25 6.87
CA THR A 240 -2.94 -1.80 6.99
C THR A 240 -2.56 -1.28 5.62
N ILE A 241 -3.56 -0.78 4.88
CA ILE A 241 -3.41 -0.46 3.46
C ILE A 241 -3.65 1.03 3.25
N ILE A 242 -2.66 1.75 2.71
CA ILE A 242 -2.85 3.10 2.17
C ILE A 242 -2.97 2.95 0.67
N ALA A 243 -4.12 3.36 0.10
CA ALA A 243 -4.43 3.14 -1.30
C ALA A 243 -5.04 4.37 -1.96
N TYR A 244 -4.57 4.74 -3.15
CA TYR A 244 -5.17 5.80 -3.96
C TYR A 244 -4.69 5.74 -5.40
N ALA A 245 -5.54 6.12 -6.36
CA ALA A 245 -5.14 6.29 -7.74
C ALA A 245 -4.53 7.69 -7.92
N ASN A 246 -3.21 7.80 -7.80
CA ASN A 246 -2.48 9.06 -7.98
C ASN A 246 -1.36 8.88 -9.02
N ASN A 247 -1.27 9.77 -9.99
CA ASN A 247 -0.33 9.64 -11.09
C ASN A 247 -0.01 11.01 -11.73
N ASP A 248 0.93 11.05 -12.68
CA ASP A 248 1.39 12.28 -13.33
C ASP A 248 0.31 12.99 -14.16
N ARG A 249 -0.74 12.29 -14.62
CA ARG A 249 -1.89 12.91 -15.27
C ARG A 249 -2.85 13.53 -14.27
N PHE A 250 -2.99 12.94 -13.09
CA PHE A 250 -3.91 13.38 -12.07
C PHE A 250 -3.31 14.50 -11.19
N ASN A 251 -2.06 14.34 -10.76
CA ASN A 251 -1.33 15.31 -9.94
C ASN A 251 0.08 15.51 -10.50
N ASN A 252 0.19 16.29 -11.58
CA ASN A 252 1.48 16.59 -12.17
C ASN A 252 2.33 17.55 -11.30
N ASN A 253 3.59 17.73 -11.67
CA ASN A 253 4.53 18.57 -10.92
C ASN A 253 4.13 20.05 -10.85
N ALA A 254 3.33 20.54 -11.79
CA ALA A 254 2.87 21.93 -11.82
C ALA A 254 1.67 22.18 -10.89
N GLY A 255 0.95 21.12 -10.47
CA GLY A 255 -0.34 21.21 -9.78
C GLY A 255 -1.45 21.71 -10.70
N GLY A 256 -2.69 21.68 -10.23
CA GLY A 256 -3.87 22.10 -10.97
C GLY A 256 -4.60 20.92 -11.64
N ASN A 257 -5.70 21.23 -12.36
CA ASN A 257 -6.49 20.23 -13.04
C ASN A 257 -5.77 19.71 -14.30
N PRO A 258 -5.31 18.44 -14.33
CA PRO A 258 -4.58 17.90 -15.49
C PRO A 258 -5.48 17.69 -16.72
N PHE A 259 -6.79 17.79 -16.55
CA PHE A 259 -7.78 17.67 -17.63
C PHE A 259 -8.32 19.04 -18.09
N ALA A 260 -7.79 20.16 -17.55
CA ALA A 260 -8.16 21.47 -18.01
C ALA A 260 -7.67 21.70 -19.46
N PRO A 261 -8.44 22.40 -20.31
CA PRO A 261 -7.97 22.79 -21.62
C PRO A 261 -6.65 23.58 -21.51
N GLY A 262 -5.60 23.14 -22.24
CA GLY A 262 -4.27 23.76 -22.20
C GLY A 262 -3.37 23.29 -21.05
N ALA A 263 -3.77 22.30 -20.25
CA ALA A 263 -2.88 21.69 -19.27
C ALA A 263 -1.63 21.09 -19.97
N PRO A 264 -0.43 21.24 -19.38
CA PRO A 264 0.78 20.63 -19.95
C PRO A 264 0.64 19.13 -20.08
N LEU A 265 1.13 18.56 -21.18
CA LEU A 265 1.16 17.10 -21.33
C LEU A 265 2.04 16.48 -20.24
N PRO A 266 1.66 15.33 -19.69
CA PRO A 266 2.44 14.60 -18.69
C PRO A 266 3.88 14.38 -19.17
N GLY A 267 4.85 14.64 -18.30
CA GLY A 267 6.28 14.47 -18.61
C GLY A 267 6.92 15.57 -19.48
N THR A 268 6.17 16.59 -19.93
CA THR A 268 6.73 17.69 -20.76
C THR A 268 7.31 18.84 -19.96
N VAL A 269 6.99 18.92 -18.65
CA VAL A 269 7.60 19.93 -17.77
C VAL A 269 8.91 19.37 -17.23
N PRO A 270 10.08 20.02 -17.53
CA PRO A 270 11.35 19.59 -16.95
C PRO A 270 11.26 19.63 -15.43
N ALA A 271 11.69 18.56 -14.75
CA ALA A 271 11.86 18.57 -13.31
C ALA A 271 12.85 19.68 -12.94
N ARG A 272 12.35 20.81 -12.41
CA ARG A 272 13.23 21.83 -11.84
C ARG A 272 13.89 21.24 -10.60
N SER A 273 15.16 21.54 -10.36
CA SER A 273 15.85 21.13 -9.14
C SER A 273 15.02 21.59 -7.93
N GLY A 274 14.60 20.64 -7.08
CA GLY A 274 13.68 20.90 -5.98
C GLY A 274 12.19 20.73 -6.30
N ALA A 275 11.82 20.27 -7.49
CA ALA A 275 10.42 19.97 -7.82
C ALA A 275 9.86 18.86 -6.93
N VAL A 276 8.64 19.05 -6.45
CA VAL A 276 7.89 18.05 -5.70
C VAL A 276 7.08 17.23 -6.69
N TYR A 277 7.35 15.94 -6.77
CA TYR A 277 6.58 15.03 -7.62
C TYR A 277 5.26 14.67 -6.94
N ARG A 278 4.20 15.42 -7.19
CA ARG A 278 2.87 15.22 -6.57
C ARG A 278 2.17 13.92 -6.97
N ARG A 279 2.70 13.20 -7.93
CA ARG A 279 2.12 12.01 -8.54
C ARG A 279 2.24 10.74 -7.71
N GLY A 280 3.07 10.73 -6.65
CA GLY A 280 3.22 9.60 -5.76
C GLY A 280 2.06 9.47 -4.77
N LEU A 281 1.73 8.24 -4.39
CA LEU A 281 0.75 7.96 -3.33
C LEU A 281 1.26 8.43 -1.98
N PHE A 282 2.48 8.05 -1.62
CA PHE A 282 3.15 8.42 -0.38
C PHE A 282 4.45 9.16 -0.71
N LEU A 283 4.50 10.45 -0.38
CA LEU A 283 5.64 11.28 -0.69
C LEU A 283 6.21 11.95 0.57
N ALA A 284 7.42 11.53 0.96
CA ALA A 284 8.22 12.16 2.00
C ALA A 284 9.26 13.08 1.35
N HIS A 285 9.14 14.40 1.56
CA HIS A 285 10.02 15.40 0.96
C HIS A 285 10.92 16.05 1.99
N ARG A 286 12.25 16.01 1.77
CA ARG A 286 13.27 16.58 2.67
C ARG A 286 13.11 16.11 4.12
N VAL A 287 12.94 14.81 4.30
CA VAL A 287 12.74 14.16 5.59
C VAL A 287 13.92 13.23 5.85
N THR A 288 14.43 13.23 7.08
CA THR A 288 15.49 12.31 7.52
C THR A 288 15.05 11.51 8.76
N ASN A 289 15.71 10.37 8.99
CA ASN A 289 15.38 9.42 10.06
C ASN A 289 13.91 8.97 9.96
N LEU A 290 13.47 8.62 8.74
CA LEU A 290 12.14 8.07 8.47
C LEU A 290 12.19 6.54 8.54
N THR A 291 11.26 5.95 9.26
CA THR A 291 11.01 4.50 9.20
C THR A 291 9.60 4.29 8.67
N ILE A 292 9.45 3.41 7.66
CA ILE A 292 8.16 2.92 7.18
C ILE A 292 8.15 1.41 7.38
N ALA A 293 7.19 0.89 8.13
CA ALA A 293 7.20 -0.52 8.51
C ALA A 293 5.81 -1.14 8.58
N ASN A 294 5.72 -2.41 8.16
CA ASN A 294 4.60 -3.31 8.42
C ASN A 294 3.25 -2.83 7.86
N LEU A 295 3.24 -2.33 6.63
CA LEU A 295 2.04 -1.85 5.94
C LEU A 295 2.13 -2.07 4.43
N THR A 296 1.03 -1.82 3.74
CA THR A 296 0.93 -1.84 2.27
C THR A 296 0.69 -0.43 1.74
N LEU A 297 1.46 -0.05 0.70
CA LEU A 297 1.22 1.14 -0.13
C LEU A 297 0.79 0.67 -1.51
N HIS A 298 -0.43 0.99 -1.90
CA HIS A 298 -1.00 0.57 -3.18
C HIS A 298 -1.45 1.76 -4.02
N ASN A 299 -0.63 2.15 -4.98
CA ASN A 299 -1.07 3.12 -5.97
C ASN A 299 -1.97 2.41 -6.99
N THR A 300 -3.26 2.64 -6.92
CA THR A 300 -4.29 1.94 -7.71
C THR A 300 -4.47 2.50 -9.13
N THR A 301 -3.53 3.31 -9.62
CA THR A 301 -3.51 3.75 -11.02
C THR A 301 -3.45 2.54 -11.95
N PRO A 302 -4.37 2.41 -12.93
CA PRO A 302 -4.37 1.27 -13.85
C PRO A 302 -3.09 1.19 -14.69
N GLN A 303 -2.74 -0.01 -15.12
CA GLN A 303 -1.63 -0.24 -16.04
C GLN A 303 -1.76 0.64 -17.30
N GLY A 304 -0.65 1.29 -17.70
CA GLY A 304 -0.66 2.26 -18.81
C GLY A 304 -1.25 3.62 -18.47
N GLY A 305 -1.64 3.86 -17.21
CA GLY A 305 -2.25 5.11 -16.76
C GLY A 305 -1.31 6.31 -16.73
N SER A 306 -0.08 6.17 -16.40
CA SER A 306 1.06 7.12 -16.33
C SER A 306 1.98 6.72 -15.15
N GLN A 307 3.07 7.49 -14.94
CA GLN A 307 3.94 7.32 -13.78
C GLN A 307 3.13 7.50 -12.47
N ALA A 308 3.29 6.56 -11.56
CA ALA A 308 2.40 6.45 -10.40
C ALA A 308 3.13 5.76 -9.23
N GLU A 309 4.03 6.47 -8.59
CA GLU A 309 4.80 5.89 -7.49
C GLU A 309 3.90 5.52 -6.30
N ALA A 310 4.10 4.32 -5.75
CA ALA A 310 3.55 3.96 -4.45
C ALA A 310 4.31 4.70 -3.33
N LEU A 311 5.64 4.86 -3.48
CA LEU A 311 6.49 5.55 -2.51
C LEU A 311 7.52 6.44 -3.21
N ILE A 312 7.58 7.70 -2.79
CA ILE A 312 8.64 8.66 -3.15
C ILE A 312 9.37 9.11 -1.88
N LEU A 313 10.66 8.86 -1.83
CA LEU A 313 11.58 9.44 -0.86
C LEU A 313 12.41 10.52 -1.57
N ASN A 314 11.92 11.76 -1.56
CA ASN A 314 12.59 12.88 -2.24
C ASN A 314 13.40 13.69 -1.24
N GLY A 315 14.57 13.18 -0.89
CA GLY A 315 15.46 13.75 0.11
C GLY A 315 16.74 14.37 -0.48
N THR A 316 17.53 14.95 0.40
CA THR A 316 18.95 15.25 0.13
C THR A 316 19.76 13.96 0.15
N PRO A 317 20.99 13.93 -0.38
CA PRO A 317 21.85 12.75 -0.33
C PRO A 317 22.09 12.18 1.09
N ARG A 318 21.79 12.95 2.14
CA ARG A 318 21.89 12.52 3.55
C ARG A 318 20.53 12.26 4.23
N ALA A 319 19.44 12.32 3.50
CA ALA A 319 18.13 11.93 4.03
C ALA A 319 18.10 10.40 4.20
N ARG A 320 17.93 9.93 5.43
CA ARG A 320 18.01 8.53 5.81
C ARG A 320 16.62 7.93 6.01
N ALA A 321 16.38 6.79 5.35
CA ALA A 321 15.14 6.05 5.51
C ALA A 321 15.38 4.56 5.72
N ILE A 322 14.57 3.93 6.58
CA ILE A 322 14.47 2.48 6.74
C ILE A 322 13.08 2.07 6.30
N ILE A 323 13.00 1.15 5.33
CA ILE A 323 11.74 0.56 4.86
C ILE A 323 11.83 -0.94 5.14
N THR A 324 10.96 -1.45 5.98
CA THR A 324 11.03 -2.86 6.35
C THR A 324 9.65 -3.49 6.46
N ASN A 325 9.49 -4.69 5.88
CA ASN A 325 8.25 -5.43 5.93
C ASN A 325 7.06 -4.64 5.30
N VAL A 326 7.29 -4.05 4.12
CA VAL A 326 6.34 -3.22 3.37
C VAL A 326 6.04 -3.83 2.01
N ASP A 327 4.77 -3.79 1.60
CA ASP A 327 4.35 -4.13 0.24
C ASP A 327 4.12 -2.86 -0.57
N LEU A 328 4.75 -2.77 -1.75
CA LEU A 328 4.60 -1.65 -2.69
C LEU A 328 3.98 -2.15 -3.98
N TYR A 329 2.75 -1.71 -4.24
CA TYR A 329 1.99 -2.07 -5.43
C TYR A 329 1.81 -0.86 -6.34
N SER A 330 2.26 -0.96 -7.58
CA SER A 330 1.95 -0.07 -8.69
C SER A 330 2.37 -0.73 -10.00
N PHE A 331 2.31 0.01 -11.11
CA PHE A 331 2.80 -0.43 -12.42
C PHE A 331 4.06 0.32 -12.83
N GLN A 332 3.94 1.57 -13.28
CA GLN A 332 5.11 2.37 -13.72
C GLN A 332 5.65 3.23 -12.58
N ASP A 333 6.97 3.21 -12.38
CA ASP A 333 7.69 4.05 -11.43
C ASP A 333 7.36 3.77 -9.94
N THR A 334 7.05 2.53 -9.54
CA THR A 334 6.52 2.17 -8.20
C THR A 334 7.29 2.76 -7.02
N LEU A 335 8.63 2.77 -7.07
CA LEU A 335 9.49 3.24 -5.99
C LEU A 335 10.53 4.24 -6.49
N GLN A 336 10.53 5.45 -5.92
CA GLN A 336 11.57 6.46 -6.15
C GLN A 336 12.36 6.76 -4.87
N ILE A 337 13.71 6.66 -4.94
CA ILE A 337 14.58 7.00 -3.81
C ILE A 337 15.67 7.97 -4.25
N ASN A 338 15.68 9.17 -3.68
CA ASN A 338 16.69 10.21 -3.92
C ASN A 338 17.58 10.50 -2.70
N GLY A 339 17.38 9.79 -1.59
CA GLY A 339 18.20 9.84 -0.38
C GLY A 339 18.87 8.50 -0.09
N GLN A 340 19.43 8.34 1.12
CA GLN A 340 19.95 7.07 1.62
C GLN A 340 18.79 6.18 2.07
N ALA A 341 18.68 4.94 1.55
CA ALA A 341 17.64 4.03 2.00
C ALA A 341 18.15 2.61 2.24
N PHE A 342 17.73 2.04 3.37
CA PHE A 342 17.84 0.62 3.65
C PHE A 342 16.45 -0.03 3.54
N VAL A 343 16.32 -0.99 2.62
CA VAL A 343 15.04 -1.63 2.28
C VAL A 343 15.16 -3.12 2.56
N GLN A 344 14.35 -3.65 3.47
CA GLN A 344 14.47 -5.03 3.94
C GLN A 344 13.13 -5.75 4.00
N ASN A 345 13.10 -7.01 3.57
CA ASN A 345 11.91 -7.87 3.64
C ASN A 345 10.67 -7.27 2.95
N CYS A 346 10.85 -6.51 1.88
CA CYS A 346 9.78 -5.84 1.16
C CYS A 346 9.38 -6.60 -0.10
N TYR A 347 8.11 -6.44 -0.48
CA TYR A 347 7.60 -6.83 -1.78
C TYR A 347 7.40 -5.59 -2.65
N ILE A 348 7.89 -5.61 -3.88
CA ILE A 348 7.80 -4.48 -4.81
C ILE A 348 7.44 -4.99 -6.18
N GLU A 349 6.32 -4.55 -6.74
CA GLU A 349 5.92 -4.93 -8.09
C GLU A 349 5.75 -3.74 -9.03
N GLY A 350 5.91 -4.00 -10.32
CA GLY A 350 5.72 -3.00 -11.36
C GLY A 350 6.06 -3.49 -12.76
N ASP A 351 6.02 -2.58 -13.74
CA ASP A 351 6.28 -2.95 -15.14
C ASP A 351 7.34 -2.09 -15.84
N VAL A 352 7.39 -0.78 -15.67
CA VAL A 352 8.37 0.09 -16.33
C VAL A 352 9.13 0.92 -15.31
N ASP A 353 10.48 0.75 -15.30
CA ASP A 353 11.37 1.52 -14.44
C ASP A 353 10.86 1.55 -12.99
N PHE A 354 10.29 0.42 -12.54
CA PHE A 354 9.46 0.45 -11.34
C PHE A 354 10.25 0.70 -10.03
N MET A 355 11.57 0.67 -10.09
CA MET A 355 12.44 1.24 -9.07
C MET A 355 13.42 2.22 -9.72
N TRP A 356 13.43 3.46 -9.28
CA TRP A 356 14.32 4.47 -9.83
C TRP A 356 14.74 5.52 -8.78
N GLY A 357 15.73 6.33 -9.11
CA GLY A 357 16.19 7.38 -8.22
C GLY A 357 17.66 7.71 -8.38
N THR A 358 18.16 8.59 -7.51
CA THR A 358 19.53 9.11 -7.53
C THR A 358 20.31 8.79 -6.26
N GLY A 359 19.66 8.32 -5.21
CA GLY A 359 20.27 8.08 -3.91
C GLY A 359 20.81 6.66 -3.74
N PRO A 360 21.81 6.47 -2.87
CA PRO A 360 22.33 5.14 -2.56
C PRO A 360 21.29 4.33 -1.79
N SER A 361 21.07 3.10 -2.24
CA SER A 361 20.04 2.24 -1.63
C SER A 361 20.52 0.80 -1.52
N PHE A 362 20.26 0.19 -0.37
CA PHE A 362 20.60 -1.20 -0.10
C PHE A 362 19.33 -2.00 0.14
N PHE A 363 19.09 -2.99 -0.71
CA PHE A 363 17.93 -3.88 -0.64
C PHE A 363 18.39 -5.24 -0.12
N GLU A 364 17.72 -5.74 0.93
CA GLU A 364 18.04 -7.04 1.54
C GLU A 364 16.79 -7.90 1.69
N ASN A 365 16.84 -9.15 1.22
CA ASN A 365 15.75 -10.11 1.31
C ASN A 365 14.42 -9.57 0.74
N CYS A 366 14.46 -8.83 -0.38
CA CYS A 366 13.28 -8.29 -1.04
C CYS A 366 12.82 -9.18 -2.19
N GLU A 367 11.52 -9.20 -2.44
CA GLU A 367 10.89 -9.83 -3.59
C GLU A 367 10.46 -8.75 -4.59
N LEU A 368 10.93 -8.87 -5.82
CA LEU A 368 10.77 -7.88 -6.88
C LEU A 368 10.04 -8.53 -8.05
N LYS A 369 8.84 -8.05 -8.38
CA LYS A 369 7.96 -8.72 -9.33
C LYS A 369 7.65 -7.89 -10.57
N ALA A 370 8.04 -8.39 -11.73
CA ALA A 370 7.67 -7.80 -13.01
C ALA A 370 6.26 -8.21 -13.44
N LEU A 371 5.45 -7.25 -13.88
CA LEU A 371 4.03 -7.45 -14.23
C LEU A 371 3.78 -7.53 -15.75
N ARG A 372 4.81 -7.36 -16.59
CA ARG A 372 4.70 -7.51 -18.05
C ARG A 372 6.02 -7.96 -18.66
N ASN A 373 5.96 -8.49 -19.89
CA ASN A 373 7.14 -8.83 -20.68
C ASN A 373 7.91 -7.57 -21.11
N GLY A 374 9.24 -7.65 -21.14
CA GLY A 374 10.10 -6.53 -21.51
C GLY A 374 10.08 -5.36 -20.53
N ALA A 375 9.71 -5.62 -19.28
CA ALA A 375 9.76 -4.66 -18.18
C ALA A 375 11.20 -4.34 -17.77
N TYR A 376 11.35 -3.26 -17.01
CA TYR A 376 12.62 -2.85 -16.43
C TYR A 376 12.45 -2.77 -14.91
N PHE A 377 13.19 -3.63 -14.19
CA PHE A 377 13.18 -3.60 -12.73
C PHE A 377 13.69 -2.26 -12.21
N THR A 378 14.77 -1.74 -12.78
CA THR A 378 15.38 -0.50 -12.31
C THR A 378 15.74 0.47 -13.43
N GLN A 379 15.82 1.77 -13.06
CA GLN A 379 16.47 2.83 -13.85
C GLN A 379 17.21 3.77 -12.90
N ILE A 380 18.45 3.44 -12.54
CA ILE A 380 19.19 4.15 -11.51
C ILE A 380 20.02 5.28 -12.11
N ARG A 381 19.87 6.48 -11.54
CA ARG A 381 20.40 7.74 -12.07
C ARG A 381 21.37 8.39 -11.08
N ASN A 382 22.08 7.58 -10.29
CA ASN A 382 23.01 8.09 -9.29
C ASN A 382 24.16 8.87 -9.95
N PRO A 383 24.64 9.97 -9.32
CA PRO A 383 25.86 10.63 -9.71
C PRO A 383 27.08 9.80 -9.29
N ILE A 384 28.22 10.09 -9.85
CA ILE A 384 29.50 9.41 -9.52
C ILE A 384 29.93 9.59 -8.05
N SER A 385 29.33 10.56 -7.36
CA SER A 385 29.66 10.89 -5.96
C SER A 385 29.02 9.96 -4.91
N ASN A 386 28.09 9.09 -5.32
CA ASN A 386 27.48 8.09 -4.43
C ASN A 386 27.14 6.81 -5.18
N HIS A 387 27.00 5.73 -4.42
CA HIS A 387 26.55 4.44 -4.95
C HIS A 387 25.11 4.51 -5.48
N GLY A 388 24.75 3.54 -6.32
CA GLY A 388 23.41 3.31 -6.81
C GLY A 388 22.62 2.34 -5.93
N TYR A 389 21.99 1.34 -6.55
CA TYR A 389 21.19 0.34 -5.86
C TYR A 389 21.94 -0.99 -5.77
N VAL A 390 21.99 -1.54 -4.57
CA VAL A 390 22.58 -2.86 -4.31
C VAL A 390 21.49 -3.78 -3.78
N PHE A 391 21.38 -4.97 -4.38
CA PHE A 391 20.42 -6.02 -4.01
C PHE A 391 21.19 -7.21 -3.44
N LYS A 392 20.86 -7.60 -2.21
CA LYS A 392 21.45 -8.75 -1.55
C LYS A 392 20.38 -9.74 -1.11
N ASN A 393 20.54 -11.01 -1.44
CA ASN A 393 19.56 -12.07 -1.16
C ASN A 393 18.15 -11.71 -1.66
N CYS A 394 18.03 -10.98 -2.77
CA CYS A 394 16.73 -10.59 -3.32
C CYS A 394 16.28 -11.56 -4.42
N THR A 395 14.96 -11.66 -4.61
CA THR A 395 14.36 -12.45 -5.67
C THR A 395 13.84 -11.54 -6.76
N PHE A 396 14.22 -11.81 -8.01
CA PHE A 396 13.70 -11.15 -9.20
C PHE A 396 12.79 -12.13 -9.93
N GLU A 397 11.49 -11.88 -9.91
CA GLU A 397 10.50 -12.77 -10.50
C GLU A 397 9.49 -12.04 -11.41
N GLY A 398 8.62 -12.79 -12.06
CA GLY A 398 7.52 -12.25 -12.87
C GLY A 398 6.17 -12.79 -12.44
N ALA A 399 5.12 -12.08 -12.78
CA ALA A 399 3.78 -12.63 -12.75
C ALA A 399 3.70 -13.87 -13.68
N PRO A 400 2.74 -14.78 -13.50
CA PRO A 400 2.66 -16.00 -14.31
C PRO A 400 2.75 -15.75 -15.81
N GLY A 401 3.71 -16.39 -16.49
CA GLY A 401 3.98 -16.26 -17.91
C GLY A 401 4.80 -15.03 -18.33
N ILE A 402 5.26 -14.23 -17.40
CA ILE A 402 6.10 -13.04 -17.66
C ILE A 402 7.57 -13.42 -17.73
N THR A 403 8.22 -13.04 -18.85
CA THR A 403 9.62 -13.36 -19.16
C THR A 403 10.32 -12.21 -19.89
N GLY A 404 11.65 -12.32 -20.07
CA GLY A 404 12.43 -11.43 -20.95
C GLY A 404 12.61 -10.01 -20.43
N ASN A 405 12.57 -9.81 -19.13
CA ASN A 405 12.72 -8.51 -18.49
C ASN A 405 14.19 -8.17 -18.26
N PHE A 406 14.47 -6.88 -18.05
CA PHE A 406 15.80 -6.35 -17.81
C PHE A 406 15.95 -5.94 -16.34
N LEU A 407 17.07 -6.33 -15.71
CA LEU A 407 17.44 -5.90 -14.35
C LEU A 407 17.55 -4.38 -14.24
N SER A 408 18.14 -3.74 -15.26
CA SER A 408 18.19 -2.29 -15.38
C SER A 408 18.25 -1.85 -16.83
N ARG A 409 17.81 -0.59 -17.06
CA ARG A 409 18.15 0.16 -18.28
C ARG A 409 18.64 1.56 -17.95
N ILE A 410 19.51 2.12 -18.81
CA ILE A 410 19.97 3.51 -18.68
C ILE A 410 20.43 4.07 -20.03
N ALA A 411 20.38 5.40 -20.19
CA ALA A 411 21.05 6.14 -21.26
C ALA A 411 22.38 6.71 -20.72
N PRO A 412 23.56 6.10 -21.04
CA PRO A 412 24.83 6.46 -20.41
C PRO A 412 25.28 7.91 -20.69
N ALA A 413 24.94 8.45 -21.86
CA ALA A 413 25.21 9.85 -22.18
C ALA A 413 24.57 10.84 -21.21
N ARG A 414 23.45 10.44 -20.59
CA ARG A 414 22.71 11.26 -19.62
C ARG A 414 23.01 10.89 -18.17
N PHE A 415 23.29 9.63 -17.90
CA PHE A 415 23.54 9.08 -16.57
C PHE A 415 24.76 8.14 -16.61
N PRO A 416 25.98 8.71 -16.70
CA PRO A 416 27.16 7.93 -16.99
C PRO A 416 27.66 7.07 -15.82
N ALA A 417 27.18 7.28 -14.61
CA ALA A 417 27.60 6.58 -13.40
C ALA A 417 26.49 5.67 -12.81
N SER A 418 25.50 5.27 -13.63
CA SER A 418 24.45 4.37 -13.18
C SER A 418 25.01 3.07 -12.60
N GLU A 419 24.63 2.74 -11.37
CA GLU A 419 25.13 1.57 -10.66
C GLU A 419 24.00 0.69 -10.12
N VAL A 420 24.04 -0.59 -10.51
CA VAL A 420 23.18 -1.66 -9.97
C VAL A 420 24.02 -2.89 -9.73
N VAL A 421 24.05 -3.36 -8.49
CA VAL A 421 24.86 -4.53 -8.08
C VAL A 421 23.97 -5.58 -7.43
N LEU A 422 24.08 -6.82 -7.88
CA LEU A 422 23.36 -7.98 -7.34
C LEU A 422 24.37 -8.89 -6.60
N ILE A 423 24.00 -9.31 -5.37
CA ILE A 423 24.80 -10.23 -4.55
C ILE A 423 23.85 -11.31 -4.01
N ASP A 424 24.19 -12.58 -4.29
CA ASP A 424 23.43 -13.76 -3.82
C ASP A 424 21.93 -13.69 -4.19
N CYS A 425 21.58 -13.17 -5.39
CA CYS A 425 20.20 -12.98 -5.81
C CYS A 425 19.66 -14.18 -6.58
N LEU A 426 18.35 -14.46 -6.37
CA LEU A 426 17.61 -15.43 -7.16
C LEU A 426 16.99 -14.72 -8.37
N LEU A 427 17.29 -15.21 -9.58
CA LEU A 427 16.73 -14.70 -10.83
C LEU A 427 15.89 -15.80 -11.47
N THR A 428 14.58 -15.58 -11.56
CA THR A 428 13.69 -16.52 -12.25
C THR A 428 13.71 -16.31 -13.76
N ASP A 429 12.96 -17.10 -14.52
CA ASP A 429 12.78 -16.97 -15.97
C ASP A 429 12.22 -15.60 -16.38
N ALA A 430 11.76 -14.81 -15.43
CA ALA A 430 11.34 -13.43 -15.65
C ALA A 430 12.48 -12.56 -16.16
N VAL A 431 13.72 -12.83 -15.75
CA VAL A 431 14.90 -12.07 -16.18
C VAL A 431 15.43 -12.64 -17.50
N GLY A 432 15.50 -11.81 -18.55
CA GLY A 432 16.02 -12.23 -19.84
C GLY A 432 17.52 -12.53 -19.81
N ALA A 433 18.00 -13.37 -20.73
CA ALA A 433 19.41 -13.78 -20.80
C ALA A 433 20.39 -12.59 -20.94
N VAL A 434 20.00 -11.53 -21.66
CA VAL A 434 20.78 -10.29 -21.81
C VAL A 434 20.87 -9.52 -20.48
N GLY A 435 19.87 -9.61 -19.62
CA GLY A 435 19.78 -9.08 -18.27
C GLY A 435 19.79 -7.56 -18.14
N TRP A 436 20.52 -6.83 -18.97
CA TRP A 436 20.78 -5.40 -18.86
C TRP A 436 20.51 -4.67 -20.18
N ARG A 437 20.27 -3.37 -20.13
CA ARG A 437 20.03 -2.58 -21.33
C ARG A 437 20.69 -1.20 -21.24
N LEU A 438 21.33 -0.78 -22.35
CA LEU A 438 21.74 0.59 -22.58
C LEU A 438 20.89 1.20 -23.69
N ASP A 439 20.33 2.35 -23.41
CA ASP A 439 19.56 3.13 -24.38
C ASP A 439 20.48 4.15 -25.09
N GLN A 440 20.22 4.41 -26.38
CA GLN A 440 20.88 5.47 -27.16
C GLN A 440 22.39 5.31 -27.34
N VAL A 441 22.92 4.08 -27.34
CA VAL A 441 24.33 3.78 -27.59
C VAL A 441 24.47 2.71 -28.67
N ASN A 442 25.47 2.89 -29.53
CA ASN A 442 25.80 1.95 -30.62
C ASN A 442 26.90 0.95 -30.21
N GLN A 443 27.83 1.39 -29.36
CA GLN A 443 28.97 0.61 -28.89
C GLN A 443 29.01 0.62 -27.35
N PRO A 444 28.27 -0.26 -26.67
CA PRO A 444 27.97 -0.14 -25.26
C PRO A 444 29.21 -0.04 -24.35
N ALA A 445 30.23 -0.88 -24.57
CA ALA A 445 31.35 -0.98 -23.65
C ALA A 445 32.24 0.30 -23.62
N SER A 446 32.43 0.96 -24.77
CA SER A 446 33.25 2.18 -24.87
C SER A 446 32.48 3.44 -24.47
N GLU A 447 31.13 3.43 -24.59
CA GLU A 447 30.27 4.58 -24.33
C GLU A 447 29.74 4.63 -22.88
N ALA A 448 29.97 3.59 -22.09
CA ALA A 448 29.47 3.45 -20.73
C ALA A 448 30.55 2.99 -19.71
N PRO A 449 31.73 3.61 -19.66
CA PRO A 449 32.88 3.10 -18.88
C PRO A 449 32.63 3.15 -17.36
N ASN A 450 31.74 4.00 -16.89
CA ASN A 450 31.44 4.19 -15.47
C ASN A 450 30.07 3.59 -15.06
N VAL A 451 29.38 2.88 -15.95
CA VAL A 451 28.15 2.16 -15.60
C VAL A 451 28.55 0.84 -14.95
N HIS A 452 28.05 0.61 -13.71
CA HIS A 452 28.32 -0.61 -12.96
C HIS A 452 27.08 -1.50 -12.94
N TYR A 453 27.03 -2.47 -13.83
CA TYR A 453 26.02 -3.53 -13.87
C TYR A 453 26.72 -4.84 -13.46
N TRP A 454 26.78 -5.09 -12.14
CA TRP A 454 27.60 -6.15 -11.56
C TRP A 454 26.75 -7.23 -10.90
N GLU A 455 27.17 -8.47 -11.07
CA GLU A 455 26.51 -9.65 -10.48
C GLU A 455 27.54 -10.54 -9.77
N TYR A 456 27.21 -10.97 -8.54
CA TYR A 456 27.94 -12.00 -7.81
C TYR A 456 26.96 -13.07 -7.34
N ASN A 457 27.28 -14.35 -7.64
CA ASN A 457 26.55 -15.53 -7.18
C ASN A 457 25.02 -15.45 -7.43
N SER A 458 24.63 -14.88 -8.58
CA SER A 458 23.21 -14.97 -9.03
C SER A 458 22.88 -16.41 -9.41
N HIS A 459 21.70 -16.91 -8.96
CA HIS A 459 21.27 -18.29 -9.18
C HIS A 459 19.83 -18.36 -9.64
N ASP A 460 19.46 -19.46 -10.30
CA ASP A 460 18.08 -19.74 -10.72
C ASP A 460 17.26 -20.40 -9.59
N SER A 461 15.98 -20.69 -9.87
CA SER A 461 15.06 -21.33 -8.91
C SER A 461 15.46 -22.76 -8.50
N ALA A 462 16.39 -23.38 -9.24
CA ALA A 462 16.96 -24.69 -8.90
C ALA A 462 18.29 -24.58 -8.12
N GLY A 463 18.71 -23.35 -7.78
CA GLY A 463 19.97 -23.06 -7.11
C GLY A 463 21.22 -23.19 -8.00
N ARG A 464 21.06 -23.26 -9.33
CA ARG A 464 22.16 -23.32 -10.28
C ARG A 464 22.64 -21.90 -10.61
N PRO A 465 23.95 -21.69 -10.79
CA PRO A 465 24.47 -20.40 -11.24
C PRO A 465 23.81 -19.95 -12.55
N VAL A 466 23.45 -18.67 -12.64
CA VAL A 466 22.91 -18.08 -13.86
C VAL A 466 23.98 -18.04 -14.94
N ASP A 467 23.62 -18.39 -16.18
CA ASP A 467 24.51 -18.28 -17.33
C ASP A 467 24.74 -16.81 -17.69
N MET A 468 25.98 -16.34 -17.50
CA MET A 468 26.41 -14.98 -17.79
C MET A 468 26.87 -14.77 -19.24
N SER A 469 26.95 -15.82 -20.07
CA SER A 469 27.53 -15.76 -21.43
C SER A 469 26.77 -14.85 -22.38
N GLN A 470 25.47 -14.64 -22.15
CA GLN A 470 24.63 -13.79 -22.98
C GLN A 470 24.34 -12.42 -22.37
N ARG A 471 24.93 -12.10 -21.21
CA ARG A 471 24.78 -10.78 -20.59
C ARG A 471 25.30 -9.67 -21.50
N LEU A 472 24.73 -8.47 -21.37
CA LEU A 472 25.25 -7.29 -22.04
C LEU A 472 26.74 -7.12 -21.75
N VAL A 473 27.53 -6.75 -22.75
CA VAL A 473 29.01 -6.74 -22.72
C VAL A 473 29.60 -5.91 -21.58
N ILE A 474 28.90 -4.89 -21.07
CA ILE A 474 29.33 -4.10 -19.92
C ILE A 474 29.06 -4.78 -18.56
N ALA A 475 28.24 -5.81 -18.55
CA ALA A 475 27.93 -6.51 -17.31
C ALA A 475 29.18 -7.23 -16.81
N ARG A 476 29.45 -7.10 -15.50
CA ARG A 476 30.60 -7.74 -14.86
C ARG A 476 30.15 -8.85 -13.92
N HIS A 477 30.66 -10.04 -14.16
CA HIS A 477 30.51 -11.14 -13.22
C HIS A 477 31.66 -11.09 -12.21
N LEU A 478 31.40 -10.73 -10.98
CA LEU A 478 32.36 -10.72 -9.88
C LEU A 478 32.70 -12.15 -9.45
N LYS A 479 33.98 -12.44 -9.22
CA LYS A 479 34.50 -13.77 -8.89
C LYS A 479 35.48 -13.74 -7.73
N LEU A 480 35.45 -14.77 -6.91
CA LEU A 480 36.48 -15.02 -5.91
C LEU A 480 37.67 -15.77 -6.57
N PRO A 481 38.92 -15.53 -6.13
CA PRO A 481 39.31 -14.54 -5.10
C PRO A 481 39.44 -13.10 -5.60
N ASP A 482 39.50 -12.89 -6.94
CA ASP A 482 39.93 -11.64 -7.57
C ASP A 482 39.09 -10.42 -7.16
N ASP A 483 37.77 -10.57 -7.04
CA ASP A 483 36.83 -9.51 -6.69
C ASP A 483 36.45 -9.50 -5.21
N GLY A 484 37.16 -10.26 -4.35
CA GLY A 484 36.75 -10.46 -2.94
C GLY A 484 36.52 -9.16 -2.16
N LYS A 485 37.36 -8.13 -2.42
CA LYS A 485 37.18 -6.81 -1.79
C LYS A 485 35.90 -6.10 -2.27
N SER A 486 35.62 -6.14 -3.57
CA SER A 486 34.40 -5.54 -4.13
C SER A 486 33.15 -6.24 -3.58
N ILE A 487 33.16 -7.57 -3.56
CA ILE A 487 32.04 -8.38 -3.03
C ILE A 487 31.81 -8.06 -1.55
N ALA A 488 32.86 -7.97 -0.73
CA ALA A 488 32.73 -7.62 0.68
C ALA A 488 32.18 -6.20 0.88
N ASN A 489 32.68 -5.22 0.12
CA ASN A 489 32.24 -3.83 0.19
C ASN A 489 30.76 -3.68 -0.21
N TYR A 490 30.37 -4.17 -1.38
CA TYR A 490 28.99 -4.09 -1.83
C TYR A 490 28.02 -4.98 -1.02
N GLY A 491 28.54 -5.97 -0.29
CA GLY A 491 27.79 -6.77 0.66
C GLY A 491 27.51 -6.08 2.01
N ASP A 492 28.15 -4.94 2.26
CA ASP A 492 28.01 -4.15 3.50
C ASP A 492 27.15 -2.90 3.25
N PRO A 493 25.97 -2.80 3.86
CA PRO A 493 25.11 -1.62 3.71
C PRO A 493 25.80 -0.31 4.13
N LYS A 494 26.72 -0.36 5.09
CA LYS A 494 27.47 0.83 5.53
C LYS A 494 28.34 1.41 4.42
N PHE A 495 28.98 0.55 3.62
CA PHE A 495 29.76 0.98 2.46
C PHE A 495 28.88 1.62 1.38
N VAL A 496 27.79 0.96 1.03
CA VAL A 496 26.89 1.39 -0.04
C VAL A 496 26.15 2.68 0.30
N LEU A 497 25.61 2.77 1.52
CA LEU A 497 24.84 3.93 1.96
C LEU A 497 25.73 5.15 2.24
N GLY A 498 27.01 4.93 2.61
CA GLY A 498 27.96 6.00 2.88
C GLY A 498 27.74 6.71 4.24
N ASP A 499 28.57 7.74 4.49
CA ASP A 499 28.51 8.56 5.72
C ASP A 499 28.58 7.74 7.02
N ASP A 500 29.22 6.57 7.00
CA ASP A 500 29.29 5.63 8.13
C ASP A 500 27.92 5.24 8.71
N TRP A 501 26.84 5.42 7.95
CA TRP A 501 25.51 5.10 8.44
C TRP A 501 25.26 3.60 8.47
N THR A 502 24.97 3.10 9.67
CA THR A 502 24.49 1.74 9.90
C THR A 502 22.99 1.80 10.17
N PRO A 503 22.15 1.21 9.31
CA PRO A 503 20.70 1.17 9.53
C PRO A 503 20.37 0.38 10.79
N LEU A 504 19.71 1.01 11.77
CA LEU A 504 19.33 0.39 13.03
C LEU A 504 17.88 0.72 13.38
N LEU A 505 17.08 -0.31 13.61
CA LEU A 505 15.73 -0.22 14.15
C LEU A 505 15.61 -1.19 15.32
N ALA A 506 15.38 -0.67 16.52
CA ALA A 506 15.07 -1.49 17.68
C ALA A 506 13.77 -2.30 17.42
N PRO A 507 13.63 -3.52 17.94
CA PRO A 507 12.45 -4.34 17.67
C PRO A 507 11.17 -3.66 18.14
N ILE A 508 10.18 -3.55 17.25
CA ILE A 508 8.83 -3.05 17.49
C ILE A 508 7.86 -4.19 17.23
N ILE A 509 7.13 -4.65 18.26
CA ILE A 509 6.16 -5.76 18.09
C ILE A 509 4.94 -5.23 17.36
N THR A 510 4.68 -5.76 16.17
CA THR A 510 3.52 -5.42 15.33
C THR A 510 2.33 -6.32 15.64
N THR A 511 2.56 -7.60 15.94
CA THR A 511 1.51 -8.54 16.36
C THR A 511 1.87 -9.17 17.70
N GLN A 512 1.03 -8.96 18.70
CA GLN A 512 1.19 -9.55 20.04
C GLN A 512 0.73 -11.01 20.04
N PRO A 513 1.36 -11.88 20.83
CA PRO A 513 0.87 -13.24 21.01
C PRO A 513 -0.51 -13.25 21.65
N ALA A 514 -1.42 -14.04 21.08
CA ALA A 514 -2.81 -14.13 21.54
C ALA A 514 -2.96 -15.15 22.67
N SER A 515 -3.82 -14.83 23.66
CA SER A 515 -4.29 -15.81 24.64
C SER A 515 -5.18 -16.86 23.98
N VAL A 516 -5.06 -18.12 24.42
CA VAL A 516 -5.79 -19.23 23.82
C VAL A 516 -6.29 -20.21 24.90
N SER A 517 -7.46 -20.79 24.66
CA SER A 517 -8.05 -21.85 25.49
C SER A 517 -8.24 -23.12 24.64
N VAL A 518 -7.62 -24.23 25.05
CA VAL A 518 -7.61 -25.49 24.28
C VAL A 518 -7.82 -26.68 25.19
N SER A 519 -8.29 -27.80 24.62
CA SER A 519 -8.39 -29.08 25.30
C SER A 519 -7.05 -29.82 25.36
N ILE A 520 -6.85 -30.69 26.36
CA ILE A 520 -5.70 -31.56 26.43
C ILE A 520 -5.55 -32.34 25.12
N GLY A 521 -4.30 -32.48 24.63
CA GLY A 521 -3.95 -33.19 23.40
C GLY A 521 -3.98 -32.31 22.14
N GLN A 522 -4.54 -31.09 22.17
CA GLN A 522 -4.54 -30.21 21.02
C GLN A 522 -3.18 -29.54 20.79
N LYS A 523 -2.93 -29.14 19.54
CA LYS A 523 -1.77 -28.32 19.17
C LYS A 523 -2.02 -26.85 19.47
N VAL A 524 -1.03 -26.16 20.01
CA VAL A 524 -1.03 -24.71 20.21
C VAL A 524 0.13 -24.07 19.48
N ILE A 525 -0.12 -22.91 18.88
CA ILE A 525 0.89 -22.06 18.25
C ILE A 525 0.74 -20.65 18.86
N LEU A 526 1.80 -20.17 19.50
CA LEU A 526 1.95 -18.79 19.92
C LEU A 526 2.91 -18.09 18.97
N SER A 527 2.57 -16.92 18.44
CA SER A 527 3.41 -16.18 17.50
C SER A 527 3.46 -14.69 17.84
N ALA A 528 4.54 -14.04 17.43
CA ALA A 528 4.69 -12.59 17.47
C ALA A 528 5.34 -12.12 16.19
N SER A 529 4.82 -11.04 15.58
CA SER A 529 5.44 -10.36 14.46
C SER A 529 6.18 -9.12 14.94
N VAL A 530 7.26 -8.75 14.23
CA VAL A 530 8.14 -7.65 14.65
C VAL A 530 8.76 -6.96 13.45
N ALA A 531 8.88 -5.63 13.51
CA ALA A 531 9.74 -4.84 12.65
C ALA A 531 11.06 -4.57 13.38
N ALA A 532 12.21 -4.86 12.77
CA ALA A 532 13.53 -4.70 13.38
C ALA A 532 14.64 -4.70 12.32
N VAL A 533 15.69 -3.91 12.52
CA VAL A 533 16.91 -3.90 11.69
C VAL A 533 18.12 -3.80 12.62
N PRO A 534 19.09 -4.71 12.53
CA PRO A 534 19.06 -5.98 11.82
C PRO A 534 18.05 -6.98 12.40
N ALA A 535 17.92 -8.13 11.73
CA ALA A 535 17.01 -9.21 12.14
C ALA A 535 17.14 -9.55 13.63
N PRO A 536 16.02 -9.70 14.35
CA PRO A 536 16.05 -9.85 15.78
C PRO A 536 16.24 -11.30 16.23
N LYS A 537 16.67 -11.47 17.48
CA LYS A 537 16.66 -12.72 18.22
C LYS A 537 15.41 -12.81 19.08
N TYR A 538 14.85 -14.00 19.20
CA TYR A 538 13.66 -14.30 20.00
C TYR A 538 14.01 -15.19 21.18
N GLN A 539 13.29 -15.03 22.31
CA GLN A 539 13.33 -15.93 23.44
C GLN A 539 11.95 -15.98 24.10
N TRP A 540 11.24 -17.08 23.90
CA TRP A 540 9.98 -17.32 24.60
C TRP A 540 10.19 -17.64 26.06
N GLN A 541 9.27 -17.18 26.89
CA GLN A 541 9.24 -17.38 28.33
C GLN A 541 7.88 -17.93 28.76
N LYS A 542 7.89 -18.83 29.73
CA LYS A 542 6.72 -19.28 30.47
C LYS A 542 6.84 -18.85 31.93
N SER A 543 5.85 -18.13 32.46
CA SER A 543 5.86 -17.59 33.82
C SER A 543 7.17 -16.84 34.18
N GLY A 544 7.70 -16.09 33.20
CA GLY A 544 8.93 -15.31 33.33
C GLY A 544 10.25 -16.08 33.17
N ARG A 545 10.22 -17.41 33.03
CA ARG A 545 11.42 -18.25 32.82
C ARG A 545 11.59 -18.59 31.33
N ASN A 546 12.83 -18.55 30.85
CA ASN A 546 13.15 -18.91 29.46
C ASN A 546 12.79 -20.36 29.18
N ILE A 547 12.18 -20.58 28.01
CA ILE A 547 11.90 -21.91 27.46
C ILE A 547 13.09 -22.29 26.59
N THR A 548 13.80 -23.36 26.96
CA THR A 548 14.98 -23.84 26.22
C THR A 548 14.62 -24.17 24.76
N GLY A 549 15.42 -23.67 23.80
CA GLY A 549 15.23 -23.90 22.38
C GLY A 549 14.11 -23.07 21.72
N ALA A 550 13.33 -22.29 22.47
CA ALA A 550 12.25 -21.48 21.94
C ALA A 550 12.76 -20.10 21.46
N ALA A 551 13.51 -20.11 20.36
CA ALA A 551 14.24 -18.95 19.83
C ALA A 551 13.72 -18.45 18.46
N GLN A 552 12.50 -18.81 18.08
CA GLN A 552 11.87 -18.41 16.83
C GLN A 552 10.71 -17.43 17.06
N SER A 553 10.22 -16.78 16.02
CA SER A 553 9.02 -15.92 16.08
C SER A 553 7.75 -16.68 16.49
N VAL A 554 7.78 -17.99 16.36
CA VAL A 554 6.70 -18.91 16.68
C VAL A 554 7.16 -19.89 17.76
N TYR A 555 6.31 -20.12 18.77
CA TYR A 555 6.46 -21.19 19.74
C TYR A 555 5.28 -22.16 19.62
N ALA A 556 5.56 -23.41 19.31
CA ALA A 556 4.55 -24.44 19.09
C ALA A 556 4.63 -25.55 20.16
N ILE A 557 3.47 -25.94 20.70
CA ILE A 557 3.28 -27.09 21.57
C ILE A 557 2.48 -28.13 20.78
N GLY A 558 3.09 -29.27 20.44
CA GLY A 558 2.46 -30.26 19.54
C GLY A 558 1.25 -30.94 20.14
N SER A 559 1.27 -31.23 21.44
CA SER A 559 0.18 -31.85 22.19
C SER A 559 0.17 -31.28 23.61
N VAL A 560 -0.81 -30.47 23.90
CA VAL A 560 -0.90 -29.75 25.18
C VAL A 560 -1.34 -30.67 26.31
N ASP A 561 -0.67 -30.54 27.45
CA ASP A 561 -1.10 -31.15 28.72
C ASP A 561 -1.41 -30.06 29.78
N SER A 562 -1.89 -30.50 30.96
CA SER A 562 -2.27 -29.59 32.05
C SER A 562 -1.08 -28.73 32.54
N ARG A 563 0.16 -29.21 32.43
CA ARG A 563 1.39 -28.52 32.82
C ARG A 563 1.71 -27.36 31.87
N ASP A 564 1.17 -27.38 30.64
CA ASP A 564 1.39 -26.33 29.66
C ASP A 564 0.57 -25.09 29.95
N ALA A 565 -0.47 -25.17 30.75
CA ALA A 565 -1.21 -24.00 31.18
C ALA A 565 -0.27 -22.97 31.83
N GLY A 566 -0.52 -21.67 31.56
CA GLY A 566 0.31 -20.62 32.13
C GLY A 566 0.38 -19.35 31.29
N SER A 567 1.27 -18.45 31.72
CA SER A 567 1.51 -17.15 31.12
C SER A 567 2.74 -17.22 30.23
N TYR A 568 2.58 -16.93 28.94
CA TYR A 568 3.64 -16.91 27.94
C TYR A 568 3.91 -15.48 27.46
N ARG A 569 5.18 -15.19 27.18
CA ARG A 569 5.61 -13.96 26.51
C ARG A 569 6.87 -14.21 25.71
N VAL A 570 7.20 -13.35 24.78
CA VAL A 570 8.46 -13.40 24.04
C VAL A 570 9.29 -12.13 24.28
N VAL A 571 10.57 -12.32 24.50
CA VAL A 571 11.59 -11.26 24.53
C VAL A 571 12.26 -11.25 23.18
N ILE A 572 12.29 -10.08 22.53
CA ILE A 572 12.82 -9.87 21.20
C ILE A 572 13.91 -8.80 21.27
N SER A 573 15.07 -9.06 20.69
CA SER A 573 16.22 -8.15 20.80
C SER A 573 17.10 -8.16 19.55
N ASN A 574 17.70 -7.03 19.24
CA ASN A 574 18.84 -6.87 18.34
C ASN A 574 19.85 -5.90 18.95
N ILE A 575 20.88 -5.49 18.18
CA ILE A 575 21.90 -4.54 18.67
C ILE A 575 21.35 -3.14 18.95
N ALA A 576 20.19 -2.78 18.35
CA ALA A 576 19.56 -1.48 18.55
C ALA A 576 18.66 -1.43 19.81
N GLY A 577 18.24 -2.57 20.34
CA GLY A 577 17.40 -2.60 21.53
C GLY A 577 16.70 -3.92 21.81
N LYS A 578 15.78 -3.85 22.79
CA LYS A 578 15.00 -5.00 23.26
C LYS A 578 13.57 -4.59 23.59
N VAL A 579 12.62 -5.48 23.27
CA VAL A 579 11.20 -5.35 23.62
C VAL A 579 10.68 -6.68 24.17
N THR A 580 9.65 -6.61 25.01
CA THR A 580 8.97 -7.80 25.54
C THR A 580 7.48 -7.72 25.20
N SER A 581 6.91 -8.80 24.69
CA SER A 581 5.49 -8.86 24.36
C SER A 581 4.59 -8.76 25.60
N ARG A 582 3.32 -8.45 25.36
CA ARG A 582 2.24 -8.69 26.34
C ARG A 582 2.18 -10.17 26.69
N VAL A 583 1.58 -10.48 27.83
CA VAL A 583 1.38 -11.86 28.27
C VAL A 583 0.24 -12.49 27.47
N ALA A 584 0.51 -13.64 26.86
CA ALA A 584 -0.49 -14.54 26.31
C ALA A 584 -0.81 -15.63 27.33
N LYS A 585 -2.06 -15.79 27.72
CA LYS A 585 -2.49 -16.84 28.67
C LYS A 585 -2.91 -18.09 27.90
N LEU A 586 -2.24 -19.21 28.16
CA LEU A 586 -2.68 -20.52 27.71
C LEU A 586 -3.53 -21.18 28.80
N THR A 587 -4.81 -21.41 28.50
CA THR A 587 -5.74 -22.12 29.39
C THR A 587 -5.97 -23.50 28.82
N VAL A 588 -5.71 -24.54 29.61
CA VAL A 588 -5.92 -25.93 29.23
C VAL A 588 -7.17 -26.45 29.95
N VAL A 589 -8.15 -26.87 29.17
CA VAL A 589 -9.41 -27.42 29.69
C VAL A 589 -9.40 -28.94 29.56
N SER A 590 -9.73 -29.64 30.64
CA SER A 590 -9.95 -31.09 30.61
C SER A 590 -11.25 -31.37 29.85
N ALA A 591 -11.22 -32.39 28.98
CA ALA A 591 -12.46 -32.86 28.37
C ALA A 591 -13.43 -33.26 29.49
N ARG A 592 -14.62 -32.62 29.55
CA ARG A 592 -15.68 -33.08 30.47
C ARG A 592 -15.96 -34.54 30.12
N ARG A 593 -15.65 -35.45 31.05
CA ARG A 593 -16.21 -36.80 30.97
C ARG A 593 -17.73 -36.62 30.91
N ARG A 594 -18.38 -37.06 29.85
CA ARG A 594 -19.81 -37.30 29.84
C ARG A 594 -20.05 -38.35 30.91
N THR A 595 -20.42 -37.91 32.10
CA THR A 595 -20.90 -38.82 33.14
C THR A 595 -22.23 -39.39 32.68
N GLY A 596 -22.25 -40.69 32.55
CA GLY A 596 -23.32 -41.65 32.57
C GLY A 596 -24.69 -41.29 32.09
N ILE A 597 -25.13 -41.99 31.06
CA ILE A 597 -26.56 -42.30 30.86
C ILE A 597 -27.03 -43.01 32.12
N PRO A 598 -28.07 -42.52 32.83
CA PRO A 598 -28.70 -43.31 33.87
C PRO A 598 -29.32 -44.54 33.22
N ARG A 599 -28.93 -45.75 33.64
CA ARG A 599 -29.72 -46.93 33.34
C ARG A 599 -31.06 -46.75 34.04
N LEU A 600 -32.15 -46.68 33.27
CA LEU A 600 -33.49 -46.82 33.76
C LEU A 600 -33.69 -48.24 34.28
N PRO A 601 -34.49 -48.42 35.36
CA PRO A 601 -34.74 -49.67 36.02
C PRO A 601 -35.50 -50.69 35.15
#